data_e0d2aef7a9a68b70c4cc2d23d87b58fa
#
_entry.id   e0d2aef7a9a68b70c4cc2d23d87b58fa
#
_cell.length_a   1.000
_cell.length_b   1.000
_cell.length_c   1.000
_cell.angle_alpha   90.00
_cell.angle_beta   90.00
_cell.angle_gamma   90.00
#
_symmetry.space_group_name_H-M   'P 1'
#
loop_
_entity.id
_entity.type
_entity.pdbx_description
1 polymer ?
#
loop_
_entity_poly.entity_id
_entity_poly.type
_entity_poly.pdbx_seq_one_letter_code
_entity_poly.pdbx_strand_id
1 'polypeptide(L)'
;MEIKPIRKKWKGTMTDRERFNNQMHYKPVDRCFNMEFGYWDENFKEWPLFYENGIKNNEEADIFFSFDKIVTIGGNVWMSPPFEYKVVSETDTTKIIMNSDGLLAEVPKDGHDTIPHFIKPTIVTPDDWKKCKEERFRRDDPSRKVDVEALKKAHPPDRDYPLGVYCGSMIGKIRDMLTFEGLIYACYDYPDMVEDMVETACVLVEDFLDQVLPHIDFDFASGWEDICFKNGPIVPIDFFKNVVVPRYKRISKKLHQYGIDIWYTDCDGDVRPLLPYFLESGINCLFPFEVNSCAHPAELLNEYGKDLRIMGGVDKMVLARGREAIKAYLETLVPLVERGGYIPFCDHRCPPNVNPDDYLYYLDLKEEMFGMK
;
A
#
# COMPACT_ATOMS: atom_id res chain seq x y z
N MET A 1 -5.24 14.17 22.95
CA MET A 1 -6.55 13.82 23.56
C MET A 1 -6.74 12.33 23.36
N GLU A 2 -7.23 11.59 24.36
CA GLU A 2 -7.48 10.15 24.15
C GLU A 2 -8.70 9.99 23.23
N ILE A 3 -8.54 9.22 22.15
CA ILE A 3 -9.62 9.00 21.17
C ILE A 3 -10.63 8.04 21.78
N LYS A 4 -11.88 8.47 21.84
CA LYS A 4 -12.98 7.64 22.31
C LYS A 4 -13.61 6.90 21.13
N PRO A 5 -13.54 5.57 21.06
CA PRO A 5 -14.18 4.81 20.00
C PRO A 5 -15.69 5.06 19.93
N ILE A 6 -16.21 5.27 18.72
CA ILE A 6 -17.66 5.37 18.45
C ILE A 6 -18.30 4.00 18.27
N ARG A 7 -17.51 3.00 17.91
CA ARG A 7 -17.93 1.62 17.70
C ARG A 7 -17.17 0.69 18.64
N LYS A 8 -17.78 -0.44 18.97
CA LYS A 8 -17.07 -1.53 19.65
C LYS A 8 -16.32 -2.37 18.64
N LYS A 9 -15.19 -2.91 19.06
CA LYS A 9 -14.50 -3.94 18.28
C LYS A 9 -15.45 -5.12 18.02
N TRP A 10 -15.45 -5.65 16.83
CA TRP A 10 -16.26 -6.82 16.47
C TRP A 10 -15.96 -7.97 17.41
N LYS A 11 -16.99 -8.69 17.81
CA LYS A 11 -16.83 -9.88 18.65
C LYS A 11 -16.00 -10.93 17.91
N GLY A 12 -15.21 -11.68 18.66
CA GLY A 12 -14.39 -12.78 18.15
C GLY A 12 -13.65 -13.47 19.28
N THR A 13 -13.16 -14.66 19.01
CA THR A 13 -12.40 -15.52 19.93
C THR A 13 -10.92 -15.60 19.59
N MET A 14 -10.57 -15.27 18.35
CA MET A 14 -9.19 -15.20 17.86
C MET A 14 -8.59 -13.83 18.13
N THR A 15 -7.27 -13.77 18.29
CA THR A 15 -6.49 -12.53 18.20
C THR A 15 -6.54 -11.97 16.78
N ASP A 16 -6.21 -10.70 16.61
CA ASP A 16 -6.13 -10.09 15.27
C ASP A 16 -5.05 -10.80 14.42
N ARG A 17 -3.95 -11.21 15.05
CA ARG A 17 -2.87 -11.96 14.40
C ARG A 17 -3.33 -13.32 13.88
N GLU A 18 -3.98 -14.10 14.74
CA GLU A 18 -4.51 -15.42 14.35
C GLU A 18 -5.53 -15.31 13.22
N ARG A 19 -6.44 -14.34 13.32
CA ARG A 19 -7.49 -14.10 12.34
C ARG A 19 -6.91 -13.71 10.98
N PHE A 20 -6.00 -12.74 10.94
CA PHE A 20 -5.34 -12.32 9.72
C PHE A 20 -4.62 -13.51 9.06
N ASN A 21 -3.77 -14.21 9.82
CA ASN A 21 -3.01 -15.33 9.30
C ASN A 21 -3.92 -16.47 8.81
N ASN A 22 -4.97 -16.81 9.57
CA ASN A 22 -5.90 -17.86 9.14
C ASN A 22 -6.65 -17.46 7.88
N GLN A 23 -7.19 -16.22 7.81
CA GLN A 23 -7.93 -15.74 6.65
C GLN A 23 -7.06 -15.72 5.39
N MET A 24 -5.83 -15.22 5.49
CA MET A 24 -4.92 -15.12 4.35
C MET A 24 -4.37 -16.50 3.91
N HIS A 25 -4.45 -17.53 4.78
CA HIS A 25 -4.07 -18.91 4.46
C HIS A 25 -5.27 -19.84 4.21
N TYR A 26 -6.47 -19.28 3.96
CA TYR A 26 -7.69 -20.06 3.66
C TYR A 26 -8.07 -21.04 4.77
N LYS A 27 -7.72 -20.72 6.02
CA LYS A 27 -8.09 -21.48 7.21
C LYS A 27 -9.37 -20.91 7.82
N PRO A 28 -10.11 -21.69 8.63
CA PRO A 28 -11.28 -21.19 9.34
C PRO A 28 -10.94 -20.00 10.25
N VAL A 29 -11.83 -19.03 10.27
CA VAL A 29 -11.78 -17.85 11.14
C VAL A 29 -13.10 -17.73 11.91
N ASP A 30 -13.04 -17.06 13.06
CA ASP A 30 -14.23 -16.75 13.86
C ASP A 30 -15.09 -15.66 13.20
N ARG A 31 -14.46 -14.76 12.44
CA ARG A 31 -15.05 -13.69 11.64
C ARG A 31 -14.02 -13.15 10.63
N CYS A 32 -14.45 -12.30 9.73
CA CYS A 32 -13.52 -11.60 8.84
C CYS A 32 -12.61 -10.64 9.63
N PHE A 33 -11.37 -10.47 9.17
CA PHE A 33 -10.47 -9.41 9.62
C PHE A 33 -11.07 -8.05 9.21
N ASN A 34 -11.26 -7.14 10.17
CA ASN A 34 -11.95 -5.88 9.97
C ASN A 34 -10.99 -4.71 9.92
N MET A 35 -10.77 -4.17 8.74
CA MET A 35 -9.94 -2.99 8.49
C MET A 35 -10.52 -2.13 7.39
N GLU A 36 -9.99 -0.93 7.24
CA GLU A 36 -10.18 -0.04 6.09
C GLU A 36 -8.83 0.49 5.59
N PHE A 37 -8.76 0.91 4.33
CA PHE A 37 -7.54 1.52 3.77
C PHE A 37 -7.35 2.96 4.28
N GLY A 38 -8.46 3.61 4.65
CA GLY A 38 -8.48 4.94 5.21
C GLY A 38 -9.31 5.94 4.41
N TYR A 39 -9.03 7.20 4.63
CA TYR A 39 -9.81 8.35 4.15
C TYR A 39 -8.89 9.36 3.51
N TRP A 40 -9.42 10.17 2.59
CA TRP A 40 -8.72 11.35 2.10
C TRP A 40 -8.64 12.44 3.19
N ASP A 41 -7.66 13.32 3.10
CA ASP A 41 -7.46 14.40 4.09
C ASP A 41 -8.66 15.35 4.19
N GLU A 42 -9.43 15.47 3.11
CA GLU A 42 -10.67 16.24 3.06
C GLU A 42 -11.73 15.68 4.00
N ASN A 43 -11.84 14.36 4.15
CA ASN A 43 -12.81 13.75 5.05
C ASN A 43 -12.63 14.22 6.49
N PHE A 44 -11.37 14.40 6.95
CA PHE A 44 -11.09 14.86 8.31
C PHE A 44 -11.51 16.31 8.56
N LYS A 45 -11.68 17.09 7.48
CA LYS A 45 -12.10 18.49 7.52
C LYS A 45 -13.60 18.65 7.25
N GLU A 46 -14.18 17.79 6.41
CA GLU A 46 -15.54 17.95 5.89
C GLU A 46 -16.57 17.06 6.58
N TRP A 47 -16.19 15.87 7.08
CA TRP A 47 -17.11 15.01 7.77
C TRP A 47 -17.31 15.43 9.23
N PRO A 48 -18.54 15.84 9.64
CA PRO A 48 -18.85 16.12 11.05
C PRO A 48 -18.45 14.98 11.97
N LEU A 49 -18.61 13.75 11.48
CA LEU A 49 -18.20 12.52 12.16
C LEU A 49 -16.72 12.53 12.62
N PHE A 50 -15.82 13.18 11.87
CA PHE A 50 -14.41 13.31 12.22
C PHE A 50 -14.09 14.59 12.96
N TYR A 51 -14.40 15.75 12.38
CA TYR A 51 -13.95 17.03 12.97
C TYR A 51 -14.60 17.32 14.33
N GLU A 52 -15.87 16.93 14.56
CA GLU A 52 -16.54 17.11 15.85
C GLU A 52 -15.99 16.16 16.93
N ASN A 53 -15.43 15.02 16.55
CA ASN A 53 -14.80 14.06 17.46
C ASN A 53 -13.27 14.24 17.54
N GLY A 54 -12.71 15.22 16.86
CA GLY A 54 -11.30 15.58 16.91
C GLY A 54 -10.37 14.59 16.18
N ILE A 55 -10.91 13.79 15.24
CA ILE A 55 -10.16 12.82 14.42
C ILE A 55 -9.49 13.55 13.26
N LYS A 56 -8.17 13.36 13.08
CA LYS A 56 -7.34 14.16 12.18
C LYS A 56 -6.56 13.37 11.14
N ASN A 57 -6.47 12.06 11.28
CA ASN A 57 -5.70 11.18 10.42
C ASN A 57 -6.25 9.75 10.46
N ASN A 58 -5.72 8.89 9.58
CA ASN A 58 -6.18 7.51 9.44
C ASN A 58 -5.91 6.65 10.69
N GLU A 59 -4.77 6.84 11.37
CA GLU A 59 -4.45 6.08 12.60
C GLU A 59 -5.47 6.38 13.71
N GLU A 60 -5.88 7.63 13.84
CA GLU A 60 -6.93 8.04 14.77
C GLU A 60 -8.30 7.49 14.37
N ALA A 61 -8.60 7.43 13.07
CA ALA A 61 -9.84 6.85 12.56
C ALA A 61 -9.91 5.33 12.82
N ASP A 62 -8.82 4.60 12.70
CA ASP A 62 -8.77 3.16 13.02
C ASP A 62 -9.13 2.90 14.48
N ILE A 63 -8.62 3.72 15.40
CA ILE A 63 -8.98 3.66 16.83
C ILE A 63 -10.44 4.04 17.01
N PHE A 64 -10.91 5.10 16.35
CA PHE A 64 -12.27 5.62 16.46
C PHE A 64 -13.33 4.60 16.04
N PHE A 65 -13.06 3.82 14.99
CA PHE A 65 -13.94 2.76 14.51
C PHE A 65 -13.66 1.38 15.14
N SER A 66 -12.63 1.26 15.97
CA SER A 66 -12.21 0.00 16.59
C SER A 66 -11.88 -1.10 15.57
N PHE A 67 -11.17 -0.77 14.51
CA PHE A 67 -10.70 -1.76 13.54
C PHE A 67 -9.69 -2.73 14.17
N ASP A 68 -9.49 -3.88 13.53
CA ASP A 68 -8.47 -4.83 13.93
C ASP A 68 -7.10 -4.23 13.68
N LYS A 69 -6.19 -4.44 14.62
CA LYS A 69 -4.86 -3.85 14.55
C LYS A 69 -4.01 -4.60 13.55
N ILE A 70 -3.36 -3.88 12.64
CA ILE A 70 -2.32 -4.34 11.74
C ILE A 70 -1.16 -3.34 11.78
N VAL A 71 0.07 -3.82 11.75
CA VAL A 71 1.26 -2.95 11.82
C VAL A 71 2.23 -3.36 10.73
N THR A 72 2.85 -2.40 10.09
CA THR A 72 3.96 -2.62 9.15
C THR A 72 5.16 -1.79 9.61
N ILE A 73 6.33 -2.39 9.64
CA ILE A 73 7.57 -1.68 9.90
C ILE A 73 8.46 -1.65 8.66
N GLY A 74 9.15 -0.54 8.47
CA GLY A 74 10.08 -0.35 7.37
C GLY A 74 11.44 0.14 7.87
N GLY A 75 12.39 0.19 6.95
CA GLY A 75 13.70 0.78 7.14
C GLY A 75 13.94 1.93 6.17
N ASN A 76 15.11 2.56 6.28
CA ASN A 76 15.54 3.55 5.29
C ASN A 76 16.11 2.83 4.06
N VAL A 77 15.21 2.38 3.18
CA VAL A 77 15.50 1.60 1.96
C VAL A 77 15.50 2.44 0.68
N TRP A 78 15.49 3.76 0.84
CA TRP A 78 15.46 4.69 -0.29
C TRP A 78 16.56 5.74 -0.13
N MET A 79 16.37 6.89 -0.77
CA MET A 79 17.28 8.02 -0.80
C MET A 79 17.65 8.55 0.59
N SER A 80 18.94 8.69 0.88
CA SER A 80 19.47 9.26 2.11
C SER A 80 20.79 10.02 1.86
N PRO A 81 20.86 11.33 2.23
CA PRO A 81 19.75 12.16 2.69
C PRO A 81 18.74 12.45 1.59
N PRO A 82 17.46 12.68 1.92
CA PRO A 82 16.48 13.17 0.95
C PRO A 82 16.86 14.58 0.46
N PHE A 83 16.26 15.03 -0.63
CA PHE A 83 16.36 16.43 -1.01
C PHE A 83 15.61 17.31 -0.02
N GLU A 84 16.11 18.55 0.19
CA GLU A 84 15.43 19.51 1.03
C GLU A 84 14.15 20.00 0.35
N TYR A 85 13.01 19.87 1.04
CA TYR A 85 11.77 20.45 0.56
C TYR A 85 11.89 21.97 0.46
N LYS A 86 11.57 22.54 -0.70
CA LYS A 86 11.62 23.98 -0.96
C LYS A 86 10.42 24.46 -1.75
N VAL A 87 9.84 25.58 -1.35
CA VAL A 87 8.98 26.37 -2.23
C VAL A 87 9.88 27.24 -3.09
N VAL A 88 9.91 26.98 -4.39
CA VAL A 88 10.77 27.68 -5.36
C VAL A 88 10.15 28.97 -5.82
N SER A 89 8.84 28.94 -6.09
CA SER A 89 8.03 30.11 -6.41
C SER A 89 6.57 29.84 -6.12
N GLU A 90 5.76 30.89 -6.07
CA GLU A 90 4.34 30.76 -5.86
C GLU A 90 3.54 31.86 -6.60
N THR A 91 2.31 31.54 -6.94
CA THR A 91 1.28 32.43 -7.46
C THR A 91 0.16 32.60 -6.41
N ASP A 92 -0.94 33.24 -6.76
CA ASP A 92 -2.09 33.34 -5.87
C ASP A 92 -2.75 31.97 -5.59
N THR A 93 -2.71 31.03 -6.54
CA THR A 93 -3.42 29.74 -6.48
C THR A 93 -2.53 28.52 -6.42
N THR A 94 -1.28 28.59 -6.89
CA THR A 94 -0.34 27.47 -6.98
C THR A 94 1.01 27.81 -6.37
N LYS A 95 1.80 26.79 -6.07
CA LYS A 95 3.22 26.90 -5.71
C LYS A 95 4.04 25.85 -6.47
N ILE A 96 5.25 26.25 -6.88
CA ILE A 96 6.25 25.33 -7.40
C ILE A 96 7.12 24.86 -6.24
N ILE A 97 7.17 23.57 -6.03
CA ILE A 97 7.96 22.94 -4.97
C ILE A 97 9.05 22.04 -5.53
N MET A 98 10.14 21.93 -4.79
CA MET A 98 11.03 20.78 -4.87
C MET A 98 10.64 19.84 -3.74
N ASN A 99 10.26 18.59 -4.07
CA ASN A 99 9.91 17.59 -3.07
C ASN A 99 11.15 16.85 -2.51
N SER A 100 10.92 15.93 -1.59
CA SER A 100 12.00 15.13 -0.96
C SER A 100 12.73 14.19 -1.93
N ASP A 101 12.14 13.85 -3.05
CA ASP A 101 12.77 13.05 -4.12
C ASP A 101 13.53 13.95 -5.13
N GLY A 102 13.53 15.28 -4.94
CA GLY A 102 14.22 16.26 -5.78
C GLY A 102 13.44 16.69 -7.03
N LEU A 103 12.20 16.23 -7.17
CA LEU A 103 11.32 16.56 -8.27
C LEU A 103 10.77 17.98 -8.12
N LEU A 104 10.78 18.78 -9.19
CA LEU A 104 10.06 20.03 -9.26
C LEU A 104 8.64 19.82 -9.76
N ALA A 105 7.67 20.25 -8.98
CA ALA A 105 6.26 20.11 -9.30
C ALA A 105 5.47 21.36 -8.94
N GLU A 106 4.42 21.64 -9.71
CA GLU A 106 3.41 22.63 -9.36
C GLU A 106 2.25 21.96 -8.62
N VAL A 107 1.90 22.50 -7.46
CA VAL A 107 0.82 22.02 -6.60
C VAL A 107 -0.14 23.14 -6.24
N PRO A 108 -1.44 22.88 -6.07
CA PRO A 108 -2.40 23.88 -5.65
C PRO A 108 -2.15 24.32 -4.20
N LYS A 109 -2.58 25.55 -3.85
CA LYS A 109 -2.49 26.11 -2.49
C LYS A 109 -3.71 25.81 -1.62
N ASP A 110 -4.81 25.42 -2.21
CA ASP A 110 -6.08 25.16 -1.53
C ASP A 110 -6.07 23.86 -0.70
N GLY A 111 -5.00 23.06 -0.83
CA GLY A 111 -4.82 21.84 -0.06
C GLY A 111 -5.60 20.65 -0.59
N HIS A 112 -6.15 20.74 -1.82
CA HIS A 112 -6.67 19.56 -2.50
C HIS A 112 -5.52 18.67 -2.98
N ASP A 113 -5.54 17.41 -2.57
CA ASP A 113 -4.59 16.42 -3.05
C ASP A 113 -4.92 16.04 -4.49
N THR A 114 -4.11 16.56 -5.41
CA THR A 114 -4.16 16.18 -6.83
C THR A 114 -2.80 15.65 -7.27
N ILE A 115 -2.78 14.89 -8.36
CA ILE A 115 -1.51 14.54 -8.99
C ILE A 115 -0.82 15.85 -9.39
N PRO A 116 0.39 16.14 -8.87
CA PRO A 116 1.11 17.37 -9.18
C PRO A 116 1.39 17.51 -10.67
N HIS A 117 1.41 18.74 -11.17
CA HIS A 117 1.96 19.00 -12.51
C HIS A 117 3.49 18.96 -12.42
N PHE A 118 4.09 17.90 -12.96
CA PHE A 118 5.55 17.69 -12.95
C PHE A 118 6.24 18.65 -13.92
N ILE A 119 7.16 19.46 -13.40
CA ILE A 119 7.90 20.47 -14.20
C ILE A 119 9.27 19.95 -14.61
N LYS A 120 10.01 19.33 -13.66
CA LYS A 120 11.36 18.85 -13.93
C LYS A 120 11.64 17.60 -13.10
N PRO A 121 12.04 16.49 -13.76
CA PRO A 121 12.47 15.28 -13.07
C PRO A 121 13.80 15.50 -12.34
N THR A 122 14.06 14.67 -11.36
CA THR A 122 15.32 14.63 -10.60
C THR A 122 16.44 14.03 -11.44
N ILE A 123 16.13 13.00 -12.19
CA ILE A 123 17.04 12.25 -13.05
C ILE A 123 16.53 12.33 -14.49
N VAL A 124 17.41 12.65 -15.41
CA VAL A 124 17.16 12.69 -16.87
C VAL A 124 18.13 11.77 -17.61
N THR A 125 19.39 11.73 -17.16
CA THR A 125 20.49 11.04 -17.85
C THR A 125 21.20 10.04 -16.93
N PRO A 126 21.95 9.09 -17.49
CA PRO A 126 22.81 8.19 -16.71
C PRO A 126 23.81 8.90 -15.78
N ASP A 127 24.31 10.07 -16.20
CA ASP A 127 25.24 10.86 -15.36
C ASP A 127 24.52 11.48 -14.15
N ASP A 128 23.25 11.93 -14.31
CA ASP A 128 22.43 12.40 -13.20
C ASP A 128 22.21 11.27 -12.19
N TRP A 129 21.87 10.08 -12.68
CA TRP A 129 21.69 8.91 -11.82
C TRP A 129 22.97 8.53 -11.09
N LYS A 130 24.10 8.44 -11.79
CA LYS A 130 25.38 8.11 -11.18
C LYS A 130 25.72 9.03 -10.01
N LYS A 131 25.59 10.35 -10.23
CA LYS A 131 25.80 11.34 -9.18
C LYS A 131 24.84 11.16 -8.01
N CYS A 132 23.55 11.01 -8.28
CA CYS A 132 22.52 10.82 -7.28
C CYS A 132 22.78 9.54 -6.46
N LYS A 133 23.15 8.44 -7.12
CA LYS A 133 23.48 7.17 -6.49
C LYS A 133 24.66 7.30 -5.54
N GLU A 134 25.76 7.92 -5.98
CA GLU A 134 26.96 8.14 -5.18
C GLU A 134 26.69 9.01 -3.92
N GLU A 135 25.82 10.01 -4.06
CA GLU A 135 25.52 10.96 -2.99
C GLU A 135 24.45 10.45 -2.00
N ARG A 136 23.47 9.66 -2.45
CA ARG A 136 22.22 9.42 -1.71
C ARG A 136 21.79 7.96 -1.56
N PHE A 137 22.43 7.01 -2.27
CA PHE A 137 22.09 5.59 -2.20
C PHE A 137 23.22 4.73 -1.62
N ARG A 138 24.02 5.32 -0.77
CA ARG A 138 25.12 4.61 -0.09
C ARG A 138 24.59 3.57 0.87
N ARG A 139 25.08 2.32 0.76
CA ARG A 139 24.70 1.20 1.63
C ARG A 139 25.22 1.38 3.06
N ASP A 140 26.37 2.04 3.22
CA ASP A 140 27.04 2.30 4.50
C ASP A 140 26.51 3.56 5.21
N ASP A 141 25.43 4.18 4.73
CA ASP A 141 24.83 5.33 5.40
C ASP A 141 24.33 4.93 6.81
N PRO A 142 24.78 5.63 7.87
CA PRO A 142 24.39 5.28 9.25
C PRO A 142 22.90 5.30 9.53
N SER A 143 22.11 6.09 8.76
CA SER A 143 20.66 6.18 8.91
C SER A 143 19.92 4.89 8.48
N ARG A 144 20.60 3.97 7.80
CA ARG A 144 20.06 2.66 7.40
C ARG A 144 20.19 1.60 8.49
N LYS A 145 20.90 1.92 9.57
CA LYS A 145 21.03 1.00 10.71
C LYS A 145 19.73 0.93 11.50
N VAL A 146 19.25 -0.27 11.72
CA VAL A 146 18.01 -0.54 12.48
C VAL A 146 18.34 -0.78 13.95
N ASP A 147 17.58 -0.16 14.85
CA ASP A 147 17.60 -0.51 16.28
C ASP A 147 16.71 -1.75 16.51
N VAL A 148 17.31 -2.91 16.30
CA VAL A 148 16.63 -4.20 16.43
C VAL A 148 16.11 -4.47 17.84
N GLU A 149 16.83 -4.02 18.87
CA GLU A 149 16.40 -4.24 20.26
C GLU A 149 15.19 -3.37 20.62
N ALA A 150 15.11 -2.14 20.09
CA ALA A 150 13.90 -1.33 20.21
C ALA A 150 12.71 -1.97 19.50
N LEU A 151 12.91 -2.52 18.30
CA LEU A 151 11.85 -3.23 17.56
C LEU A 151 11.36 -4.48 18.29
N LYS A 152 12.26 -5.31 18.82
CA LYS A 152 11.91 -6.50 19.62
C LYS A 152 11.05 -6.13 20.83
N LYS A 153 11.41 -5.05 21.50
CA LYS A 153 10.66 -4.55 22.66
C LYS A 153 9.27 -4.04 22.27
N ALA A 154 9.17 -3.35 21.12
CA ALA A 154 7.91 -2.79 20.62
C ALA A 154 6.97 -3.87 20.06
N HIS A 155 7.52 -4.96 19.48
CA HIS A 155 6.79 -6.01 18.80
C HIS A 155 7.23 -7.40 19.31
N PRO A 156 6.82 -7.78 20.53
CA PRO A 156 7.19 -9.06 21.12
C PRO A 156 6.56 -10.24 20.34
N PRO A 157 7.15 -11.46 20.42
CA PRO A 157 6.66 -12.61 19.66
C PRO A 157 5.22 -13.05 19.99
N ASP A 158 4.76 -12.77 21.19
CA ASP A 158 3.41 -13.10 21.71
C ASP A 158 2.37 -11.99 21.47
N ARG A 159 2.69 -11.00 20.63
CA ARG A 159 1.75 -9.94 20.22
C ARG A 159 0.47 -10.50 19.61
N ASP A 160 -0.64 -9.82 19.79
CA ASP A 160 -1.98 -10.22 19.36
C ASP A 160 -2.40 -9.66 17.98
N TYR A 161 -1.51 -8.93 17.28
CA TYR A 161 -1.75 -8.33 15.97
C TYR A 161 -0.73 -8.80 14.92
N PRO A 162 -1.11 -8.85 13.62
CA PRO A 162 -0.18 -9.17 12.54
C PRO A 162 0.83 -8.04 12.35
N LEU A 163 2.09 -8.41 12.12
CA LEU A 163 3.21 -7.53 11.88
C LEU A 163 3.79 -7.79 10.50
N GLY A 164 3.82 -6.76 9.67
CA GLY A 164 4.41 -6.78 8.35
C GLY A 164 5.79 -6.16 8.28
N VAL A 165 6.57 -6.57 7.28
CA VAL A 165 7.82 -5.94 6.89
C VAL A 165 7.67 -5.25 5.53
N TYR A 166 8.06 -3.98 5.45
CA TYR A 166 7.98 -3.20 4.21
C TYR A 166 9.20 -3.47 3.32
N CYS A 167 8.94 -3.94 2.11
CA CYS A 167 9.94 -4.33 1.12
C CYS A 167 10.19 -3.27 0.04
N GLY A 168 9.82 -2.01 0.31
CA GLY A 168 10.11 -0.89 -0.58
C GLY A 168 9.30 -0.89 -1.87
N SER A 169 9.92 -0.32 -2.90
CA SER A 169 9.38 -0.20 -4.26
C SER A 169 10.51 -0.41 -5.26
N MET A 170 10.26 -1.17 -6.32
CA MET A 170 11.25 -1.41 -7.38
C MET A 170 11.10 -0.44 -8.55
N ILE A 171 9.90 0.07 -8.80
CA ILE A 171 9.60 0.96 -9.93
C ILE A 171 8.90 2.24 -9.49
N GLY A 172 7.94 2.17 -8.58
CA GLY A 172 7.13 3.33 -8.20
C GLY A 172 7.98 4.51 -7.71
N LYS A 173 8.97 4.25 -6.87
CA LYS A 173 9.91 5.29 -6.42
C LYS A 173 10.85 5.79 -7.52
N ILE A 174 11.18 4.96 -8.48
CA ILE A 174 11.95 5.37 -9.67
C ILE A 174 11.10 6.30 -10.54
N ARG A 175 9.81 5.99 -10.72
CA ARG A 175 8.85 6.86 -11.38
C ARG A 175 8.81 8.25 -10.73
N ASP A 176 8.83 8.32 -9.40
CA ASP A 176 8.82 9.60 -8.67
C ASP A 176 10.07 10.44 -8.93
N MET A 177 11.20 9.84 -9.31
CA MET A 177 12.42 10.56 -9.68
C MET A 177 12.48 10.95 -11.17
N LEU A 178 11.98 10.08 -12.04
CA LEU A 178 12.04 10.26 -13.51
C LEU A 178 10.82 10.99 -14.07
N THR A 179 9.76 11.13 -13.32
CA THR A 179 8.38 11.36 -13.76
C THR A 179 7.81 10.16 -14.53
N PHE A 180 6.51 10.20 -14.79
CA PHE A 180 5.80 9.18 -15.52
C PHE A 180 6.34 8.99 -16.95
N GLU A 181 6.39 10.07 -17.72
CA GLU A 181 6.89 10.05 -19.10
C GLU A 181 8.38 9.71 -19.15
N GLY A 182 9.16 10.28 -18.23
CA GLY A 182 10.60 10.05 -18.15
C GLY A 182 10.94 8.58 -17.89
N LEU A 183 10.19 7.88 -17.04
CA LEU A 183 10.38 6.44 -16.81
C LEU A 183 10.12 5.63 -18.09
N ILE A 184 9.01 5.93 -18.80
CA ILE A 184 8.67 5.22 -20.04
C ILE A 184 9.81 5.37 -21.05
N TYR A 185 10.27 6.61 -21.32
CA TYR A 185 11.37 6.85 -22.25
C TYR A 185 12.66 6.19 -21.77
N ALA A 186 13.00 6.29 -20.48
CA ALA A 186 14.23 5.73 -19.95
C ALA A 186 14.29 4.20 -20.07
N CYS A 187 13.16 3.49 -20.00
CA CYS A 187 13.12 2.05 -20.27
C CYS A 187 13.59 1.65 -21.68
N TYR A 188 13.49 2.58 -22.65
CA TYR A 188 13.96 2.36 -24.03
C TYR A 188 15.31 3.02 -24.31
N ASP A 189 15.51 4.25 -23.85
CA ASP A 189 16.70 5.05 -24.19
C ASP A 189 17.89 4.73 -23.27
N TYR A 190 17.61 4.38 -22.01
CA TYR A 190 18.62 4.13 -20.97
C TYR A 190 18.26 2.89 -20.12
N PRO A 191 17.98 1.71 -20.73
CA PRO A 191 17.53 0.52 -19.97
C PRO A 191 18.52 0.10 -18.89
N ASP A 192 19.83 0.19 -19.13
CA ASP A 192 20.86 -0.14 -18.16
C ASP A 192 20.82 0.78 -16.92
N MET A 193 20.48 2.07 -17.12
CA MET A 193 20.30 3.01 -16.01
C MET A 193 19.12 2.60 -15.14
N VAL A 194 17.96 2.31 -15.76
CA VAL A 194 16.75 1.92 -15.01
C VAL A 194 16.97 0.57 -14.34
N GLU A 195 17.66 -0.38 -14.98
CA GLU A 195 18.04 -1.65 -14.35
C GLU A 195 18.94 -1.44 -13.12
N ASP A 196 19.93 -0.55 -13.19
CA ASP A 196 20.80 -0.22 -12.05
C ASP A 196 20.05 0.50 -10.94
N MET A 197 19.02 1.32 -11.26
CA MET A 197 18.13 1.92 -10.26
C MET A 197 17.32 0.84 -9.53
N VAL A 198 16.74 -0.12 -10.26
CA VAL A 198 15.99 -1.25 -9.69
C VAL A 198 16.90 -2.14 -8.84
N GLU A 199 18.12 -2.45 -9.32
CA GLU A 199 19.10 -3.23 -8.54
C GLU A 199 19.48 -2.51 -7.25
N THR A 200 19.69 -1.18 -7.31
CA THR A 200 20.02 -0.37 -6.14
C THR A 200 18.90 -0.41 -5.10
N ALA A 201 17.64 -0.25 -5.52
CA ALA A 201 16.48 -0.36 -4.61
C ALA A 201 16.42 -1.77 -3.99
N CYS A 202 16.56 -2.82 -4.79
CA CYS A 202 16.53 -4.20 -4.33
C CYS A 202 17.60 -4.48 -3.26
N VAL A 203 18.85 -4.06 -3.51
CA VAL A 203 19.96 -4.28 -2.57
C VAL A 203 19.73 -3.55 -1.24
N LEU A 204 19.18 -2.34 -1.26
CA LEU A 204 18.87 -1.61 -0.02
C LEU A 204 17.76 -2.30 0.79
N VAL A 205 16.77 -2.87 0.11
CA VAL A 205 15.74 -3.69 0.76
C VAL A 205 16.36 -4.97 1.35
N GLU A 206 17.22 -5.66 0.62
CA GLU A 206 17.92 -6.85 1.11
C GLU A 206 18.77 -6.53 2.36
N ASP A 207 19.50 -5.42 2.35
CA ASP A 207 20.31 -4.97 3.49
C ASP A 207 19.45 -4.65 4.74
N PHE A 208 18.26 -4.12 4.55
CA PHE A 208 17.29 -3.91 5.62
C PHE A 208 16.74 -5.23 6.16
N LEU A 209 16.31 -6.11 5.26
CA LEU A 209 15.77 -7.42 5.62
C LEU A 209 16.79 -8.27 6.39
N ASP A 210 18.07 -8.22 6.01
CA ASP A 210 19.15 -8.94 6.71
C ASP A 210 19.34 -8.47 8.16
N GLN A 211 18.98 -7.22 8.46
CA GLN A 211 19.05 -6.70 9.82
C GLN A 211 17.84 -7.14 10.67
N VAL A 212 16.66 -7.31 10.09
CA VAL A 212 15.42 -7.50 10.88
C VAL A 212 14.91 -8.93 10.89
N LEU A 213 14.97 -9.66 9.76
CA LEU A 213 14.39 -11.00 9.64
C LEU A 213 14.96 -12.03 10.64
N PRO A 214 16.25 -12.03 10.97
CA PRO A 214 16.78 -12.97 11.96
C PRO A 214 16.29 -12.75 13.40
N HIS A 215 15.61 -11.63 13.65
CA HIS A 215 15.34 -11.17 15.02
C HIS A 215 13.87 -10.91 15.31
N ILE A 216 13.06 -10.66 14.28
CA ILE A 216 11.65 -10.29 14.38
C ILE A 216 10.83 -11.32 13.63
N ASP A 217 9.77 -11.80 14.28
CA ASP A 217 8.80 -12.72 13.70
C ASP A 217 7.73 -11.93 12.94
N PHE A 218 7.77 -11.92 11.61
CA PHE A 218 6.81 -11.22 10.76
C PHE A 218 5.74 -12.17 10.24
N ASP A 219 4.53 -11.64 10.04
CA ASP A 219 3.38 -12.39 9.54
C ASP A 219 3.17 -12.21 8.03
N PHE A 220 3.62 -11.06 7.47
CA PHE A 220 3.48 -10.74 6.05
C PHE A 220 4.56 -9.75 5.60
N ALA A 221 4.67 -9.60 4.28
CA ALA A 221 5.44 -8.53 3.65
C ALA A 221 4.53 -7.57 2.89
N SER A 222 4.95 -6.32 2.77
CA SER A 222 4.27 -5.30 1.97
C SER A 222 5.24 -4.57 1.06
N GLY A 223 4.74 -4.01 -0.05
CA GLY A 223 5.46 -3.16 -0.96
C GLY A 223 4.56 -2.07 -1.52
N TRP A 224 5.14 -1.14 -2.27
CA TRP A 224 4.40 -0.09 -2.97
C TRP A 224 4.97 0.10 -4.37
N GLU A 225 4.12 0.09 -5.38
CA GLU A 225 4.54 0.30 -6.77
C GLU A 225 3.75 1.39 -7.48
N ASP A 226 2.42 1.28 -7.47
CA ASP A 226 1.53 2.25 -8.12
C ASP A 226 1.96 2.56 -9.57
N ILE A 227 2.16 1.49 -10.36
CA ILE A 227 2.68 1.51 -11.73
C ILE A 227 1.66 1.08 -12.77
N CYS A 228 0.39 1.06 -12.41
CA CYS A 228 -0.69 0.83 -13.34
C CYS A 228 -1.67 2.00 -13.33
N PHE A 229 -2.26 2.24 -14.50
CA PHE A 229 -3.40 3.11 -14.68
C PHE A 229 -4.63 2.30 -15.10
N LYS A 230 -5.73 2.99 -15.34
CA LYS A 230 -6.95 2.39 -15.89
C LYS A 230 -6.72 1.56 -17.17
N ASN A 231 -5.69 1.88 -17.94
CA ASN A 231 -5.35 1.21 -19.20
C ASN A 231 -4.21 0.18 -19.05
N GLY A 232 -3.83 -0.17 -17.83
CA GLY A 232 -2.75 -1.12 -17.55
C GLY A 232 -1.41 -0.46 -17.14
N PRO A 233 -0.32 -1.25 -17.17
CA PRO A 233 0.97 -0.83 -16.65
C PRO A 233 1.65 0.26 -17.49
N ILE A 234 2.42 1.11 -16.80
CA ILE A 234 3.18 2.20 -17.39
C ILE A 234 4.56 1.79 -17.89
N VAL A 235 5.04 0.64 -17.43
CA VAL A 235 6.33 0.10 -17.84
C VAL A 235 6.14 -1.00 -18.88
N PRO A 236 7.08 -1.17 -19.84
CA PRO A 236 7.04 -2.29 -20.76
C PRO A 236 7.02 -3.62 -20.01
N ILE A 237 6.10 -4.51 -20.37
CA ILE A 237 5.96 -5.82 -19.69
C ILE A 237 7.25 -6.63 -19.76
N ASP A 238 7.95 -6.62 -20.90
CA ASP A 238 9.22 -7.31 -21.06
C ASP A 238 10.30 -6.76 -20.12
N PHE A 239 10.35 -5.44 -19.92
CA PHE A 239 11.25 -4.83 -18.94
C PHE A 239 10.89 -5.29 -17.54
N PHE A 240 9.62 -5.22 -17.16
CA PHE A 240 9.15 -5.70 -15.85
C PHE A 240 9.53 -7.15 -15.62
N LYS A 241 9.24 -8.03 -16.57
CA LYS A 241 9.55 -9.46 -16.50
C LYS A 241 11.04 -9.73 -16.38
N ASN A 242 11.87 -9.06 -17.18
CA ASN A 242 13.29 -9.38 -17.29
C ASN A 242 14.14 -8.68 -16.23
N VAL A 243 13.71 -7.53 -15.73
CA VAL A 243 14.46 -6.71 -14.79
C VAL A 243 13.85 -6.77 -13.38
N VAL A 244 12.56 -6.51 -13.23
CA VAL A 244 11.93 -6.36 -11.92
C VAL A 244 11.66 -7.72 -11.25
N VAL A 245 11.07 -8.66 -11.97
CA VAL A 245 10.74 -10.01 -11.46
C VAL A 245 11.93 -10.72 -10.83
N PRO A 246 13.14 -10.74 -11.42
CA PRO A 246 14.30 -11.38 -10.79
C PRO A 246 14.67 -10.74 -9.42
N ARG A 247 14.49 -9.44 -9.26
CA ARG A 247 14.75 -8.73 -8.00
C ARG A 247 13.71 -9.06 -6.94
N TYR A 248 12.46 -9.08 -7.32
CA TYR A 248 11.40 -9.55 -6.41
C TYR A 248 11.61 -11.00 -5.98
N LYS A 249 12.00 -11.89 -6.88
CA LYS A 249 12.33 -13.29 -6.53
C LYS A 249 13.45 -13.42 -5.50
N ARG A 250 14.44 -12.52 -5.53
CA ARG A 250 15.50 -12.48 -4.51
C ARG A 250 14.93 -12.13 -3.13
N ILE A 251 14.09 -11.09 -3.08
CA ILE A 251 13.41 -10.66 -1.84
C ILE A 251 12.47 -11.76 -1.35
N SER A 252 11.61 -12.30 -2.22
CA SER A 252 10.65 -13.37 -1.89
C SER A 252 11.36 -14.61 -1.33
N LYS A 253 12.46 -15.04 -1.96
CA LYS A 253 13.26 -16.15 -1.46
C LYS A 253 13.78 -15.90 -0.04
N LYS A 254 14.19 -14.66 0.26
CA LYS A 254 14.65 -14.27 1.59
C LYS A 254 13.49 -14.28 2.60
N LEU A 255 12.32 -13.74 2.25
CA LEU A 255 11.12 -13.77 3.08
C LEU A 255 10.68 -15.20 3.41
N HIS A 256 10.63 -16.09 2.43
CA HIS A 256 10.25 -17.49 2.61
C HIS A 256 11.19 -18.27 3.55
N GLN A 257 12.48 -17.92 3.62
CA GLN A 257 13.43 -18.54 4.57
C GLN A 257 13.04 -18.29 6.03
N TYR A 258 12.24 -17.25 6.28
CA TYR A 258 11.73 -16.88 7.61
C TYR A 258 10.22 -17.15 7.74
N GLY A 259 9.63 -17.94 6.83
CA GLY A 259 8.22 -18.34 6.91
C GLY A 259 7.21 -17.28 6.48
N ILE A 260 7.66 -16.19 5.86
CA ILE A 260 6.81 -15.12 5.36
C ILE A 260 6.41 -15.45 3.93
N ASP A 261 5.18 -15.90 3.73
CA ASP A 261 4.65 -16.37 2.43
C ASP A 261 3.48 -15.52 1.91
N ILE A 262 3.05 -14.50 2.65
CA ILE A 262 2.08 -13.48 2.22
C ILE A 262 2.84 -12.20 1.91
N TRP A 263 2.73 -11.73 0.66
CA TRP A 263 3.30 -10.45 0.25
C TRP A 263 2.28 -9.69 -0.59
N TYR A 264 1.82 -8.54 -0.10
CA TYR A 264 1.00 -7.63 -0.89
C TYR A 264 1.82 -6.45 -1.42
N THR A 265 1.44 -5.95 -2.59
CA THR A 265 1.92 -4.66 -3.10
C THR A 265 0.75 -3.70 -3.26
N ASP A 266 0.96 -2.48 -2.82
CA ASP A 266 0.07 -1.34 -3.07
C ASP A 266 0.31 -0.89 -4.52
N CYS A 267 -0.68 -1.10 -5.37
CA CYS A 267 -0.62 -0.75 -6.78
C CYS A 267 -2.03 -0.54 -7.32
N ASP A 268 -2.37 0.72 -7.52
CA ASP A 268 -3.64 1.13 -8.13
C ASP A 268 -3.74 0.73 -9.61
N GLY A 269 -4.95 0.84 -10.16
CA GLY A 269 -5.18 0.66 -11.58
C GLY A 269 -5.41 -0.77 -12.05
N ASP A 270 -5.30 -1.00 -13.36
CA ASP A 270 -5.46 -2.32 -13.96
C ASP A 270 -4.17 -3.13 -13.88
N VAL A 271 -4.03 -3.90 -12.82
CA VAL A 271 -2.86 -4.75 -12.55
C VAL A 271 -2.90 -6.11 -13.28
N ARG A 272 -4.00 -6.44 -13.98
CA ARG A 272 -4.16 -7.76 -14.63
C ARG A 272 -3.02 -8.14 -15.56
N PRO A 273 -2.46 -7.24 -16.40
CA PRO A 273 -1.33 -7.58 -17.25
C PRO A 273 -0.04 -7.92 -16.48
N LEU A 274 0.14 -7.40 -15.25
CA LEU A 274 1.30 -7.67 -14.40
C LEU A 274 1.07 -8.82 -13.42
N LEU A 275 -0.18 -9.21 -13.16
CA LEU A 275 -0.54 -10.19 -12.14
C LEU A 275 0.19 -11.54 -12.28
N PRO A 276 0.32 -12.15 -13.48
CA PRO A 276 1.11 -13.38 -13.63
C PRO A 276 2.56 -13.22 -13.17
N TYR A 277 3.15 -12.05 -13.39
CA TYR A 277 4.53 -11.74 -13.01
C TYR A 277 4.68 -11.40 -11.52
N PHE A 278 3.67 -10.76 -10.92
CA PHE A 278 3.60 -10.60 -9.47
C PHE A 278 3.57 -11.97 -8.79
N LEU A 279 2.68 -12.86 -9.21
CA LEU A 279 2.58 -14.22 -8.66
C LEU A 279 3.88 -15.02 -8.87
N GLU A 280 4.47 -14.95 -10.06
CA GLU A 280 5.77 -15.59 -10.37
C GLU A 280 6.89 -15.08 -9.45
N SER A 281 6.84 -13.83 -9.02
CA SER A 281 7.84 -13.21 -8.15
C SER A 281 7.58 -13.38 -6.66
N GLY A 282 6.44 -13.95 -6.27
CA GLY A 282 6.05 -14.20 -4.89
C GLY A 282 5.16 -13.12 -4.28
N ILE A 283 4.80 -12.07 -5.03
CA ILE A 283 3.76 -11.09 -4.65
C ILE A 283 2.42 -11.74 -4.95
N ASN A 284 1.70 -12.17 -3.91
CA ASN A 284 0.52 -13.02 -4.04
C ASN A 284 -0.75 -12.43 -3.42
N CYS A 285 -0.71 -11.14 -3.10
CA CYS A 285 -1.86 -10.40 -2.61
C CYS A 285 -1.92 -9.02 -3.25
N LEU A 286 -3.08 -8.64 -3.77
CA LEU A 286 -3.32 -7.30 -4.33
C LEU A 286 -3.87 -6.37 -3.25
N PHE A 287 -3.38 -5.11 -3.24
CA PHE A 287 -3.77 -4.07 -2.29
C PHE A 287 -3.51 -2.67 -2.88
N PRO A 288 -4.39 -1.66 -2.68
CA PRO A 288 -5.82 -1.90 -2.51
C PRO A 288 -6.40 -2.36 -3.86
N PHE A 289 -7.42 -3.20 -3.84
CA PHE A 289 -7.97 -3.72 -5.09
C PHE A 289 -9.07 -2.81 -5.63
N GLU A 290 -8.74 -1.97 -6.60
CA GLU A 290 -9.64 -1.01 -7.24
C GLU A 290 -10.56 -1.68 -8.26
N VAL A 291 -11.86 -1.71 -7.96
CA VAL A 291 -12.88 -2.38 -8.79
C VAL A 291 -13.06 -1.70 -10.14
N ASN A 292 -13.17 -0.37 -10.15
CA ASN A 292 -13.47 0.39 -11.37
C ASN A 292 -12.29 0.48 -12.34
N SER A 293 -11.09 0.24 -11.88
CA SER A 293 -9.87 0.24 -12.70
C SER A 293 -9.49 -1.16 -13.17
N CYS A 294 -9.87 -2.19 -12.41
CA CYS A 294 -9.48 -3.57 -12.66
C CYS A 294 -10.67 -4.48 -12.98
N ALA A 295 -11.31 -5.08 -11.96
CA ALA A 295 -12.39 -6.04 -12.10
C ALA A 295 -13.15 -6.20 -10.79
N HIS A 296 -14.26 -6.96 -10.80
CA HIS A 296 -14.84 -7.45 -9.55
C HIS A 296 -13.92 -8.50 -8.91
N PRO A 297 -13.68 -8.49 -7.57
CA PRO A 297 -12.75 -9.42 -6.92
C PRO A 297 -13.00 -10.90 -7.25
N ALA A 298 -14.26 -11.29 -7.43
CA ALA A 298 -14.63 -12.66 -7.77
C ALA A 298 -14.00 -13.16 -9.06
N GLU A 299 -13.79 -12.29 -10.05
CA GLU A 299 -13.23 -12.68 -11.35
C GLU A 299 -11.82 -13.22 -11.16
N LEU A 300 -10.93 -12.43 -10.54
CA LEU A 300 -9.54 -12.84 -10.34
C LEU A 300 -9.38 -13.94 -9.30
N LEU A 301 -10.18 -13.90 -8.21
CA LEU A 301 -10.14 -14.97 -7.22
C LEU A 301 -10.62 -16.33 -7.78
N ASN A 302 -11.53 -16.33 -8.76
CA ASN A 302 -11.95 -17.56 -9.45
C ASN A 302 -10.89 -18.04 -10.46
N GLU A 303 -10.25 -17.10 -11.18
CA GLU A 303 -9.22 -17.41 -12.18
C GLU A 303 -7.95 -17.98 -11.54
N TYR A 304 -7.43 -17.33 -10.50
CA TYR A 304 -6.14 -17.67 -9.88
C TYR A 304 -6.27 -18.61 -8.67
N GLY A 305 -7.47 -18.92 -8.24
CA GLY A 305 -7.68 -19.84 -7.13
C GLY A 305 -7.00 -19.36 -5.84
N LYS A 306 -6.34 -20.29 -5.14
CA LYS A 306 -5.64 -20.02 -3.88
C LYS A 306 -4.24 -19.41 -4.06
N ASP A 307 -3.79 -19.22 -5.28
CA ASP A 307 -2.51 -18.56 -5.54
C ASP A 307 -2.62 -17.04 -5.34
N LEU A 308 -3.85 -16.48 -5.44
CA LEU A 308 -4.12 -15.06 -5.28
C LEU A 308 -4.95 -14.78 -4.03
N ARG A 309 -4.56 -13.72 -3.31
CA ARG A 309 -5.32 -13.07 -2.24
C ARG A 309 -5.65 -11.65 -2.65
N ILE A 310 -6.69 -11.08 -2.07
CA ILE A 310 -7.12 -9.70 -2.34
C ILE A 310 -7.47 -8.99 -1.03
N MET A 311 -7.03 -7.74 -0.92
CA MET A 311 -7.41 -6.81 0.14
C MET A 311 -8.01 -5.56 -0.51
N GLY A 312 -9.23 -5.17 -0.13
CA GLY A 312 -10.00 -4.10 -0.78
C GLY A 312 -11.23 -4.61 -1.52
N GLY A 313 -11.55 -4.02 -2.67
CA GLY A 313 -12.60 -4.50 -3.58
C GLY A 313 -14.03 -4.18 -3.17
N VAL A 314 -14.26 -3.29 -2.18
CA VAL A 314 -15.56 -2.65 -1.97
C VAL A 314 -15.57 -1.36 -2.79
N ASP A 315 -16.32 -1.34 -3.88
CA ASP A 315 -16.37 -0.21 -4.82
C ASP A 315 -16.76 1.09 -4.09
N LYS A 316 -15.79 2.03 -3.98
CA LYS A 316 -16.00 3.35 -3.35
C LYS A 316 -17.15 4.14 -3.97
N MET A 317 -17.43 3.94 -5.27
CA MET A 317 -18.53 4.62 -5.94
C MET A 317 -19.90 4.08 -5.51
N VAL A 318 -19.97 2.83 -5.06
CA VAL A 318 -21.19 2.24 -4.51
C VAL A 318 -21.53 2.86 -3.16
N LEU A 319 -20.54 3.21 -2.35
CA LEU A 319 -20.76 3.88 -1.06
C LEU A 319 -21.47 5.24 -1.21
N ALA A 320 -21.25 5.93 -2.33
CA ALA A 320 -21.90 7.21 -2.64
C ALA A 320 -23.30 7.06 -3.27
N ARG A 321 -23.79 5.82 -3.53
CA ARG A 321 -25.11 5.56 -4.16
C ARG A 321 -26.20 5.23 -3.16
N GLY A 322 -25.88 5.22 -1.85
CA GLY A 322 -26.84 4.98 -0.78
C GLY A 322 -27.01 3.50 -0.40
N ARG A 323 -27.79 3.28 0.63
CA ARG A 323 -27.84 2.03 1.41
C ARG A 323 -28.24 0.78 0.63
N GLU A 324 -29.18 0.89 -0.31
CA GLU A 324 -29.60 -0.26 -1.13
C GLU A 324 -28.47 -0.75 -2.03
N ALA A 325 -27.73 0.19 -2.66
CA ALA A 325 -26.60 -0.14 -3.49
C ALA A 325 -25.46 -0.78 -2.67
N ILE A 326 -25.20 -0.22 -1.48
CA ILE A 326 -24.20 -0.77 -0.55
C ILE A 326 -24.54 -2.21 -0.18
N LYS A 327 -25.81 -2.46 0.22
CA LYS A 327 -26.27 -3.80 0.59
C LYS A 327 -26.12 -4.79 -0.54
N ALA A 328 -26.65 -4.46 -1.71
CA ALA A 328 -26.59 -5.33 -2.89
C ALA A 328 -25.15 -5.67 -3.28
N TYR A 329 -24.24 -4.71 -3.15
CA TYR A 329 -22.82 -4.94 -3.45
C TYR A 329 -22.16 -5.85 -2.41
N LEU A 330 -22.31 -5.58 -1.12
CA LEU A 330 -21.73 -6.40 -0.06
C LEU A 330 -22.21 -7.85 -0.08
N GLU A 331 -23.48 -8.09 -0.47
CA GLU A 331 -24.02 -9.44 -0.66
C GLU A 331 -23.21 -10.25 -1.68
N THR A 332 -22.66 -9.61 -2.72
CA THR A 332 -21.81 -10.28 -3.72
C THR A 332 -20.46 -10.72 -3.16
N LEU A 333 -20.00 -10.11 -2.08
CA LEU A 333 -18.71 -10.38 -1.47
C LEU A 333 -18.74 -11.49 -0.39
N VAL A 334 -19.96 -11.83 0.12
CA VAL A 334 -20.12 -12.86 1.16
C VAL A 334 -19.43 -14.19 0.79
N PRO A 335 -19.66 -14.76 -0.42
CA PRO A 335 -19.01 -16.03 -0.78
C PRO A 335 -17.47 -15.94 -0.84
N LEU A 336 -16.94 -14.74 -1.14
CA LEU A 336 -15.48 -14.52 -1.23
C LEU A 336 -14.85 -14.46 0.18
N VAL A 337 -15.53 -13.83 1.13
CA VAL A 337 -15.11 -13.80 2.54
C VAL A 337 -15.15 -15.21 3.13
N GLU A 338 -16.22 -15.97 2.90
CA GLU A 338 -16.36 -17.36 3.37
C GLU A 338 -15.30 -18.29 2.77
N ARG A 339 -14.87 -18.03 1.53
CA ARG A 339 -13.79 -18.76 0.87
C ARG A 339 -12.43 -18.58 1.57
N GLY A 340 -12.17 -17.41 2.16
CA GLY A 340 -10.87 -17.00 2.67
C GLY A 340 -9.94 -16.42 1.59
N GLY A 341 -8.78 -15.91 2.01
CA GLY A 341 -7.83 -15.21 1.13
C GLY A 341 -8.34 -13.84 0.66
N TYR A 342 -9.38 -13.30 1.29
CA TYR A 342 -10.00 -12.03 0.92
C TYR A 342 -10.36 -11.21 2.16
N ILE A 343 -9.93 -9.94 2.19
CA ILE A 343 -10.28 -8.98 3.23
C ILE A 343 -11.00 -7.80 2.57
N PRO A 344 -12.34 -7.69 2.68
CA PRO A 344 -13.12 -6.62 2.07
C PRO A 344 -12.97 -5.30 2.83
N PHE A 345 -12.65 -4.25 2.12
CA PHE A 345 -12.74 -2.86 2.54
C PHE A 345 -12.85 -1.94 1.31
N CYS A 346 -13.06 -0.65 1.52
CA CYS A 346 -13.18 0.33 0.45
C CYS A 346 -11.98 0.21 -0.52
N ASP A 347 -12.26 0.06 -1.80
CA ASP A 347 -11.28 -0.28 -2.85
C ASP A 347 -10.19 0.77 -3.08
N HIS A 348 -10.29 1.89 -2.42
CA HIS A 348 -9.29 2.93 -2.20
C HIS A 348 -9.69 3.74 -0.96
N ARG A 349 -8.97 4.81 -0.62
CA ARG A 349 -9.39 5.73 0.45
C ARG A 349 -10.82 6.21 0.20
N CYS A 350 -11.64 6.15 1.24
CA CYS A 350 -13.03 6.60 1.15
C CYS A 350 -13.08 8.09 0.78
N PRO A 351 -13.78 8.48 -0.30
CA PRO A 351 -13.80 9.86 -0.75
C PRO A 351 -14.79 10.73 0.07
N PRO A 352 -14.57 12.05 0.15
CA PRO A 352 -15.38 12.95 0.99
C PRO A 352 -16.84 13.07 0.54
N ASN A 353 -17.16 12.78 -0.72
CA ASN A 353 -18.53 12.80 -1.26
C ASN A 353 -19.42 11.63 -0.79
N VAL A 354 -18.87 10.66 -0.09
CA VAL A 354 -19.65 9.62 0.60
C VAL A 354 -20.33 10.24 1.81
N ASN A 355 -21.66 10.03 1.95
CA ASN A 355 -22.38 10.50 3.12
C ASN A 355 -21.90 9.74 4.38
N PRO A 356 -21.49 10.42 5.47
CA PRO A 356 -21.04 9.76 6.69
C PRO A 356 -22.05 8.79 7.31
N ASP A 357 -23.36 9.06 7.22
CA ASP A 357 -24.40 8.16 7.72
C ASP A 357 -24.52 6.88 6.87
N ASP A 358 -24.29 6.98 5.56
CA ASP A 358 -24.25 5.82 4.68
C ASP A 358 -22.94 5.04 4.87
N TYR A 359 -21.85 5.73 5.20
CA TYR A 359 -20.60 5.07 5.59
C TYR A 359 -20.75 4.30 6.92
N LEU A 360 -21.40 4.88 7.92
CA LEU A 360 -21.71 4.16 9.17
C LEU A 360 -22.60 2.95 8.92
N TYR A 361 -23.62 3.10 8.06
CA TYR A 361 -24.46 1.98 7.63
C TYR A 361 -23.64 0.88 6.93
N TYR A 362 -22.69 1.25 6.08
CA TYR A 362 -21.76 0.31 5.47
C TYR A 362 -20.97 -0.49 6.51
N LEU A 363 -20.44 0.17 7.53
CA LEU A 363 -19.71 -0.49 8.62
C LEU A 363 -20.61 -1.42 9.46
N ASP A 364 -21.87 -1.02 9.70
CA ASP A 364 -22.84 -1.86 10.40
C ASP A 364 -23.17 -3.13 9.60
N LEU A 365 -23.43 -2.96 8.32
CA LEU A 365 -23.77 -4.05 7.42
C LEU A 365 -22.57 -4.99 7.20
N LYS A 366 -21.37 -4.43 7.12
CA LYS A 366 -20.12 -5.21 7.06
C LYS A 366 -19.96 -6.10 8.30
N GLU A 367 -20.27 -5.59 9.51
CA GLU A 367 -20.28 -6.38 10.74
C GLU A 367 -21.36 -7.47 10.72
N GLU A 368 -22.58 -7.15 10.25
CA GLU A 368 -23.68 -8.11 10.14
C GLU A 368 -23.34 -9.28 9.21
N MET A 369 -22.73 -8.98 8.03
CA MET A 369 -22.46 -9.99 7.00
C MET A 369 -21.17 -10.79 7.25
N PHE A 370 -20.12 -10.15 7.79
CA PHE A 370 -18.77 -10.70 7.89
C PHE A 370 -18.30 -10.89 9.34
N GLY A 371 -19.09 -10.45 10.31
CA GLY A 371 -18.87 -10.65 11.74
C GLY A 371 -19.08 -12.08 12.20
N MET A 372 -18.89 -12.31 13.48
CA MET A 372 -19.14 -13.62 14.09
C MET A 372 -20.64 -13.96 14.05
N LYS A 373 -20.95 -15.09 13.44
CA LYS A 373 -22.33 -15.66 13.39
C LYS A 373 -22.71 -16.35 14.69
#